data_acd0c07eb51aadb680388d176966b15e
#
_entry.id   acd0c07eb51aadb680388d176966b15e
#
_cell.length_a   1.000
_cell.length_b   1.000
_cell.length_c   1.000
_cell.angle_alpha   90.00
_cell.angle_beta   90.00
_cell.angle_gamma   90.00
#
_symmetry.space_group_name_H-M   'P 1'
#
loop_
_entity.id
_entity.type
_entity.pdbx_description
1 polymer ?
#
loop_
_entity_poly.entity_id
_entity_poly.type
_entity_poly.pdbx_seq_one_letter_code
_entity_poly.pdbx_strand_id
1 'polypeptide(L)'
;MGCDIVTISTDTQFVHLAWRKSEKELSKVHYQMGADPTGRIARLFGVYDEDSGLALRGTFIINPDGMLLNSEVNYYNLGRNVDELMRKFKANLYMGRKTNEVCPSKWRDEGDATLKNPGAHMVGKVHEALNDVAGV
;
A
#
# COMPACT_ATOMS: atom_id res chain seq x y z
N MET A 1 -0.61 -0.16 -14.99
CA MET A 1 0.52 -0.01 -14.07
C MET A 1 1.11 -1.36 -13.61
N GLY A 2 0.61 -2.50 -14.10
CA GLY A 2 1.16 -3.83 -13.81
C GLY A 2 1.05 -4.23 -12.32
N CYS A 3 -0.13 -4.11 -11.74
CA CYS A 3 -0.39 -4.46 -10.36
C CYS A 3 -1.53 -5.49 -10.29
N ASP A 4 -1.33 -6.55 -9.54
CA ASP A 4 -2.37 -7.48 -9.16
C ASP A 4 -2.96 -7.05 -7.81
N ILE A 5 -4.28 -7.09 -7.71
CA ILE A 5 -5.00 -6.75 -6.48
C ILE A 5 -5.65 -8.02 -5.93
N VAL A 6 -5.46 -8.26 -4.65
CA VAL A 6 -6.16 -9.30 -3.89
C VAL A 6 -6.77 -8.65 -2.65
N THR A 7 -8.05 -8.85 -2.44
CA THR A 7 -8.71 -8.48 -1.18
C THR A 7 -8.94 -9.74 -0.35
N ILE A 8 -8.81 -9.61 0.97
CA ILE A 8 -9.01 -10.74 1.90
C ILE A 8 -9.87 -10.25 3.06
N SER A 9 -10.84 -11.06 3.46
CA SER A 9 -11.61 -10.83 4.69
C SER A 9 -11.82 -12.12 5.45
N THR A 10 -12.22 -12.02 6.71
CA THR A 10 -12.55 -13.18 7.57
C THR A 10 -13.86 -13.86 7.19
N ASP A 11 -14.55 -13.39 6.15
CA ASP A 11 -15.73 -14.02 5.60
C ASP A 11 -15.41 -15.28 4.81
N THR A 12 -16.45 -16.08 4.54
CA THR A 12 -16.34 -17.25 3.67
C THR A 12 -16.44 -16.89 2.18
N GLN A 13 -15.95 -17.76 1.32
CA GLN A 13 -16.09 -17.60 -0.13
C GLN A 13 -17.57 -17.53 -0.60
N PHE A 14 -18.48 -18.13 0.15
CA PHE A 14 -19.92 -18.09 -0.16
C PHE A 14 -20.51 -16.70 0.12
N VAL A 15 -20.05 -16.05 1.21
CA VAL A 15 -20.42 -14.67 1.53
C VAL A 15 -19.90 -13.73 0.43
N HIS A 16 -18.64 -13.85 0.00
CA HIS A 16 -18.09 -13.06 -1.09
C HIS A 16 -18.87 -13.24 -2.40
N LEU A 17 -19.24 -14.49 -2.71
CA LEU A 17 -20.03 -14.78 -3.91
C LEU A 17 -21.42 -14.15 -3.86
N ALA A 18 -22.09 -14.25 -2.70
CA ALA A 18 -23.40 -13.64 -2.49
C ALA A 18 -23.31 -12.11 -2.62
N TRP A 19 -22.32 -11.50 -1.98
CA TRP A 19 -22.10 -10.06 -2.02
C TRP A 19 -21.83 -9.56 -3.45
N ARG A 20 -20.96 -10.23 -4.22
CA ARG A 20 -20.73 -9.88 -5.63
C ARG A 20 -21.98 -9.97 -6.49
N LYS A 21 -22.92 -10.87 -6.16
CA LYS A 21 -24.20 -11.01 -6.89
C LYS A 21 -25.23 -9.97 -6.48
N SER A 22 -25.25 -9.57 -5.19
CA SER A 22 -26.23 -8.61 -4.67
C SER A 22 -25.87 -7.17 -5.00
N GLU A 23 -24.56 -6.84 -5.04
CA GLU A 23 -24.09 -5.48 -5.21
C GLU A 23 -23.68 -5.19 -6.67
N LYS A 24 -24.44 -4.31 -7.32
CA LYS A 24 -24.21 -3.93 -8.72
C LYS A 24 -22.79 -3.39 -8.96
N GLU A 25 -22.26 -2.63 -8.01
CA GLU A 25 -20.92 -2.05 -8.11
C GLU A 25 -19.83 -3.14 -8.12
N LEU A 26 -20.03 -4.21 -7.39
CA LEU A 26 -19.09 -5.34 -7.32
C LEU A 26 -19.09 -6.23 -8.57
N SER A 27 -20.11 -6.14 -9.41
CA SER A 27 -20.13 -6.87 -10.69
C SER A 27 -19.00 -6.46 -11.64
N LYS A 28 -18.45 -5.25 -11.46
CA LYS A 28 -17.33 -4.69 -12.24
C LYS A 28 -15.95 -5.03 -11.67
N VAL A 29 -15.91 -5.68 -10.49
CA VAL A 29 -14.66 -6.03 -9.83
C VAL A 29 -14.12 -7.33 -10.39
N HIS A 30 -12.90 -7.29 -10.93
CA HIS A 30 -12.23 -8.43 -11.55
C HIS A 30 -11.10 -9.03 -10.71
N TYR A 31 -10.66 -8.32 -9.66
CA TYR A 31 -9.63 -8.84 -8.75
C TYR A 31 -10.16 -9.97 -7.86
N GLN A 32 -9.23 -10.76 -7.33
CA GLN A 32 -9.55 -11.90 -6.49
C GLN A 32 -9.98 -11.45 -5.08
N MET A 33 -10.96 -12.18 -4.53
CA MET A 33 -11.43 -12.00 -3.16
C MET A 33 -11.14 -13.30 -2.39
N GLY A 34 -10.14 -13.24 -1.50
CA GLY A 34 -9.73 -14.36 -0.67
C GLY A 34 -10.58 -14.45 0.61
N ALA A 35 -10.93 -15.67 0.99
CA ALA A 35 -11.63 -15.98 2.22
C ALA A 35 -10.64 -16.44 3.30
N ASP A 36 -10.71 -15.84 4.48
CA ASP A 36 -9.87 -16.19 5.65
C ASP A 36 -10.74 -16.41 6.91
N PRO A 37 -11.69 -17.36 6.89
CA PRO A 37 -12.64 -17.56 7.99
C PRO A 37 -11.97 -17.97 9.31
N THR A 38 -10.74 -18.44 9.26
CA THR A 38 -9.95 -18.79 10.46
C THR A 38 -9.10 -17.63 10.97
N GLY A 39 -9.03 -16.52 10.24
CA GLY A 39 -8.17 -15.38 10.56
C GLY A 39 -6.66 -15.68 10.45
N ARG A 40 -6.27 -16.76 9.79
CA ARG A 40 -4.86 -17.16 9.68
C ARG A 40 -4.05 -16.13 8.90
N ILE A 41 -4.57 -15.67 7.78
CA ILE A 41 -3.90 -14.67 6.94
C ILE A 41 -3.90 -13.33 7.66
N ALA A 42 -5.02 -12.93 8.24
CA ALA A 42 -5.11 -11.68 8.98
C ALA A 42 -4.13 -11.61 10.17
N ARG A 43 -3.92 -12.73 10.89
CA ARG A 43 -2.89 -12.81 11.94
C ARG A 43 -1.48 -12.70 11.37
N LEU A 44 -1.21 -13.36 10.25
CA LEU A 44 0.11 -13.29 9.59
C LEU A 44 0.48 -11.86 9.22
N PHE A 45 -0.50 -11.06 8.79
CA PHE A 45 -0.31 -9.65 8.47
C PHE A 45 -0.47 -8.70 9.67
N GLY A 46 -0.71 -9.23 10.88
CA GLY A 46 -0.83 -8.43 12.11
C GLY A 46 -2.08 -7.53 12.16
N VAL A 47 -3.15 -7.93 11.48
CA VAL A 47 -4.39 -7.15 11.36
C VAL A 47 -5.62 -7.86 11.92
N TYR A 48 -5.46 -9.04 12.50
CA TYR A 48 -6.57 -9.77 13.12
C TYR A 48 -6.89 -9.19 14.50
N ASP A 49 -8.16 -8.92 14.73
CA ASP A 49 -8.67 -8.54 16.06
C ASP A 49 -9.27 -9.77 16.72
N GLU A 50 -8.63 -10.24 17.79
CA GLU A 50 -9.03 -11.46 18.52
C GLU A 50 -10.37 -11.31 19.23
N ASP A 51 -10.75 -10.09 19.63
CA ASP A 51 -11.99 -9.85 20.37
C ASP A 51 -13.20 -9.90 19.43
N SER A 52 -13.09 -9.34 18.23
CA SER A 52 -14.19 -9.29 17.26
C SER A 52 -14.18 -10.42 16.23
N GLY A 53 -13.05 -11.09 16.03
CA GLY A 53 -12.88 -12.06 14.96
C GLY A 53 -12.78 -11.43 13.56
N LEU A 54 -12.60 -10.12 13.46
CA LEU A 54 -12.53 -9.38 12.23
C LEU A 54 -11.08 -8.95 11.90
N ALA A 55 -10.85 -8.56 10.65
CA ALA A 55 -9.61 -7.94 10.24
C ALA A 55 -9.73 -6.41 10.23
N LEU A 56 -8.72 -5.72 10.75
CA LEU A 56 -8.54 -4.29 10.59
C LEU A 56 -8.37 -3.92 9.10
N ARG A 57 -8.41 -2.63 8.78
CA ARG A 57 -8.29 -2.12 7.39
C ARG A 57 -6.84 -2.11 6.93
N GLY A 58 -6.20 -3.29 6.84
CA GLY A 58 -4.82 -3.42 6.34
C GLY A 58 -4.72 -3.21 4.83
N THR A 59 -3.66 -2.54 4.40
CA THR A 59 -3.26 -2.41 3.00
C THR A 59 -1.76 -2.62 2.90
N PHE A 60 -1.33 -3.49 2.00
CA PHE A 60 0.05 -3.92 1.87
C PHE A 60 0.47 -3.84 0.41
N ILE A 61 1.62 -3.23 0.14
CA ILE A 61 2.26 -3.23 -1.18
C ILE A 61 3.45 -4.17 -1.12
N ILE A 62 3.41 -5.20 -1.94
CA ILE A 62 4.44 -6.24 -1.99
C ILE A 62 5.02 -6.24 -3.41
N ASN A 63 6.35 -6.26 -3.53
CA ASN A 63 7.01 -6.32 -4.83
C ASN A 63 7.01 -7.76 -5.40
N PRO A 64 7.37 -7.96 -6.67
CA PRO A 64 7.41 -9.28 -7.28
C PRO A 64 8.36 -10.29 -6.60
N ASP A 65 9.35 -9.80 -5.86
CA ASP A 65 10.29 -10.64 -5.10
C ASP A 65 9.73 -11.07 -3.74
N GLY A 66 8.49 -10.67 -3.42
CA GLY A 66 7.83 -10.99 -2.15
C GLY A 66 8.19 -10.05 -0.98
N MET A 67 8.90 -8.94 -1.26
CA MET A 67 9.27 -7.96 -0.23
C MET A 67 8.11 -7.00 0.05
N LEU A 68 7.78 -6.82 1.32
CA LEU A 68 6.81 -5.82 1.77
C LEU A 68 7.43 -4.42 1.67
N LEU A 69 6.89 -3.60 0.77
CA LEU A 69 7.37 -2.22 0.54
C LEU A 69 6.59 -1.18 1.35
N ASN A 70 5.32 -1.43 1.61
CA ASN A 70 4.47 -0.52 2.37
C ASN A 70 3.40 -1.29 3.12
N SER A 71 3.12 -0.86 4.33
CA SER A 71 1.97 -1.30 5.12
C SER A 71 1.23 -0.09 5.70
N GLU A 72 -0.09 -0.15 5.66
CA GLU A 72 -0.98 0.81 6.29
C GLU A 72 -2.12 0.06 6.95
N VAL A 73 -2.37 0.33 8.23
CA VAL A 73 -3.45 -0.31 8.98
C VAL A 73 -4.32 0.77 9.61
N ASN A 74 -5.57 0.84 9.19
CA ASN A 74 -6.56 1.72 9.77
C ASN A 74 -7.53 0.92 10.65
N TYR A 75 -8.03 1.56 11.70
CA TYR A 75 -9.09 1.00 12.52
C TYR A 75 -10.41 0.93 11.73
N TYR A 76 -11.38 0.16 12.19
CA TYR A 76 -12.61 -0.16 11.45
C TYR A 76 -13.35 1.04 10.86
N ASN A 77 -13.40 2.13 11.60
CA ASN A 77 -14.17 3.33 11.24
C ASN A 77 -13.42 4.31 10.32
N LEU A 78 -12.15 4.03 10.04
CA LEU A 78 -11.33 4.86 9.17
C LEU A 78 -11.20 4.19 7.80
N GLY A 79 -11.78 4.82 6.78
CA GLY A 79 -11.65 4.39 5.40
C GLY A 79 -10.23 4.55 4.85
N ARG A 80 -9.93 3.84 3.77
CA ARG A 80 -8.66 3.98 3.04
C ARG A 80 -8.68 5.24 2.19
N ASN A 81 -7.57 5.98 2.19
CA ASN A 81 -7.36 7.06 1.24
C ASN A 81 -6.74 6.49 -0.05
N VAL A 82 -7.56 6.36 -1.09
CA VAL A 82 -7.13 5.75 -2.37
C VAL A 82 -6.11 6.63 -3.08
N ASP A 83 -6.21 7.95 -3.00
CA ASP A 83 -5.24 8.85 -3.65
C ASP A 83 -3.86 8.72 -3.01
N GLU A 84 -3.78 8.62 -1.69
CA GLU A 84 -2.53 8.39 -0.98
C GLU A 84 -1.97 6.98 -1.25
N LEU A 85 -2.83 5.96 -1.32
CA LEU A 85 -2.43 4.63 -1.72
C LEU A 85 -1.80 4.64 -3.13
N MET A 86 -2.44 5.32 -4.08
CA MET A 86 -1.94 5.46 -5.44
C MET A 86 -0.63 6.25 -5.49
N ARG A 87 -0.50 7.30 -4.70
CA ARG A 87 0.74 8.05 -4.56
C ARG A 87 1.89 7.15 -4.08
N LYS A 88 1.67 6.40 -2.99
CA LYS A 88 2.64 5.44 -2.45
C LYS A 88 2.99 4.35 -3.46
N PHE A 89 1.99 3.82 -4.17
CA PHE A 89 2.21 2.81 -5.19
C PHE A 89 3.08 3.34 -6.35
N LYS A 90 2.78 4.52 -6.89
CA LYS A 90 3.59 5.17 -7.91
C LYS A 90 5.03 5.43 -7.43
N ALA A 91 5.18 5.93 -6.18
CA ALA A 91 6.49 6.15 -5.59
C ALA A 91 7.30 4.85 -5.49
N ASN A 92 6.70 3.74 -5.07
CA ASN A 92 7.38 2.43 -5.03
C ASN A 92 7.80 1.95 -6.42
N LEU A 93 6.95 2.13 -7.46
CA LEU A 93 7.32 1.82 -8.84
C LEU A 93 8.47 2.69 -9.35
N TYR A 94 8.43 3.99 -9.04
CA TYR A 94 9.49 4.93 -9.42
C TYR A 94 10.82 4.54 -8.75
N MET A 95 10.81 4.33 -7.43
CA MET A 95 12.00 3.94 -6.66
C MET A 95 12.59 2.60 -7.10
N GLY A 96 11.77 1.66 -7.55
CA GLY A 96 12.23 0.39 -8.15
C GLY A 96 13.07 0.59 -9.42
N ARG A 97 12.87 1.70 -10.14
CA ARG A 97 13.62 2.06 -11.36
C ARG A 97 14.75 3.06 -11.11
N LYS A 98 14.65 3.88 -10.06
CA LYS A 98 15.53 5.00 -9.72
C LYS A 98 16.14 4.83 -8.33
N THR A 99 17.05 3.87 -8.19
CA THR A 99 17.62 3.48 -6.89
C THR A 99 18.50 4.53 -6.22
N ASN A 100 18.94 5.55 -6.98
CA ASN A 100 19.80 6.63 -6.48
C ASN A 100 19.02 7.89 -6.04
N GLU A 101 17.70 7.83 -6.07
CA GLU A 101 16.83 8.93 -5.73
C GLU A 101 15.93 8.57 -4.53
N VAL A 102 15.34 9.57 -3.90
CA VAL A 102 14.36 9.39 -2.82
C VAL A 102 13.16 10.28 -3.10
N CYS A 103 11.97 9.73 -3.02
CA CYS A 103 10.71 10.47 -3.13
C CYS A 103 10.42 11.18 -1.80
N PRO A 104 10.38 12.51 -1.74
CA PRO A 104 9.98 13.24 -0.55
C PRO A 104 8.49 13.06 -0.25
N SER A 105 8.05 13.48 0.94
CA SER A 105 6.67 13.30 1.40
C SER A 105 5.61 13.91 0.48
N LYS A 106 5.94 15.01 -0.20
CA LYS A 106 5.05 15.69 -1.15
C LYS A 106 5.11 15.16 -2.58
N TRP A 107 6.02 14.24 -2.89
CA TRP A 107 6.13 13.66 -4.23
C TRP A 107 4.83 12.95 -4.63
N ARG A 108 4.34 13.20 -5.83
CA ARG A 108 3.06 12.67 -6.35
C ARG A 108 3.20 11.85 -7.62
N ASP A 109 4.09 12.27 -8.51
CA ASP A 109 4.26 11.62 -9.81
C ASP A 109 5.66 11.87 -10.41
N GLU A 110 5.97 11.17 -11.49
CA GLU A 110 7.19 11.41 -12.27
C GLU A 110 7.19 12.86 -12.78
N GLY A 111 8.30 13.55 -12.57
CA GLY A 111 8.44 14.98 -12.84
C GLY A 111 8.48 15.84 -11.59
N ASP A 112 8.00 15.34 -10.46
CA ASP A 112 8.21 16.01 -9.17
C ASP A 112 9.67 15.93 -8.73
N ALA A 113 10.11 16.92 -7.96
CA ALA A 113 11.45 16.94 -7.41
C ALA A 113 11.73 15.73 -6.50
N THR A 114 12.90 15.16 -6.68
CA THR A 114 13.40 14.05 -5.84
C THR A 114 14.63 14.50 -5.07
N LEU A 115 14.97 13.76 -4.02
CA LEU A 115 16.20 13.94 -3.26
C LEU A 115 17.23 12.90 -3.74
N LYS A 116 18.51 13.24 -3.66
CA LYS A 116 19.58 12.26 -3.81
C LYS A 116 19.53 11.25 -2.67
N ASN A 117 19.77 9.99 -2.97
CA ASN A 117 19.80 8.95 -1.94
C ASN A 117 20.89 9.30 -0.90
N PRO A 118 20.53 9.45 0.39
CA PRO A 118 21.47 9.80 1.44
C PRO A 118 22.38 8.60 1.74
N GLY A 119 23.54 8.57 1.10
CA GLY A 119 24.63 7.64 1.46
C GLY A 119 25.56 8.22 2.52
N ALA A 120 26.58 7.47 2.89
CA ALA A 120 27.57 7.89 3.90
C ALA A 120 28.25 9.25 3.57
N HIS A 121 28.32 9.60 2.28
CA HIS A 121 28.84 10.89 1.79
C HIS A 121 27.97 12.11 2.18
N MET A 122 26.69 11.88 2.57
CA MET A 122 25.74 12.91 2.98
C MET A 122 25.71 13.13 4.49
N VAL A 123 26.47 12.36 5.26
CA VAL A 123 26.54 12.55 6.73
C VAL A 123 27.07 13.95 7.04
N GLY A 124 26.32 14.72 7.78
CA GLY A 124 26.62 16.13 8.10
C GLY A 124 26.30 17.15 7.00
N LYS A 125 25.77 16.70 5.84
CA LYS A 125 25.50 17.54 4.67
C LYS A 125 24.03 17.53 4.23
N VAL A 126 23.12 17.25 5.14
CA VAL A 126 21.67 17.17 4.84
C VAL A 126 21.15 18.48 4.22
N HIS A 127 21.69 19.61 4.65
CA HIS A 127 21.34 20.93 4.09
C HIS A 127 21.71 21.08 2.60
N GLU A 128 22.78 20.42 2.13
CA GLU A 128 23.16 20.43 0.70
C GLU A 128 22.13 19.64 -0.14
N ALA A 129 21.62 18.52 0.39
CA ALA A 129 20.57 17.74 -0.28
C ALA A 129 19.22 18.50 -0.33
N LEU A 130 18.94 19.35 0.66
CA LEU A 130 17.71 20.15 0.72
C LEU A 130 17.81 21.41 -0.18
N ASN A 131 18.99 21.94 -0.42
CA ASN A 131 19.18 23.13 -1.25
C ASN A 131 19.00 22.85 -2.75
N ASP A 132 19.20 21.61 -3.19
CA ASP A 132 18.91 21.18 -4.56
C ASP A 132 17.39 21.06 -4.83
N VAL A 133 16.56 21.17 -3.80
CA VAL A 133 15.09 21.09 -3.84
C VAL A 133 14.45 22.45 -3.53
N ALA A 134 15.13 23.54 -3.84
CA ALA A 134 14.61 24.90 -3.70
C ALA A 134 13.38 25.12 -4.62
N GLY A 135 12.23 24.73 -4.14
CA GLY A 135 10.93 24.80 -4.81
C GLY A 135 9.81 24.07 -4.04
N VAL A 136 10.09 23.58 -2.83
CA VAL A 136 9.12 22.92 -1.94
C VAL A 136 8.74 23.84 -0.79
#